data_d8efbdd29f60eda4503e1c9821ceee20
#
_entry.id   d8efbdd29f60eda4503e1c9821ceee20
#
_cell.length_a   1.000
_cell.length_b   1.000
_cell.length_c   1.000
_cell.angle_alpha   90.00
_cell.angle_beta   90.00
_cell.angle_gamma   90.00
#
_symmetry.space_group_name_H-M   'P 1'
#
loop_
_entity.id
_entity.type
_entity.pdbx_description
1 polymer ?
#
loop_
_entity_poly.entity_id
_entity_poly.type
_entity_poly.pdbx_seq_one_letter_code
_entity_poly.pdbx_strand_id
1 'polypeptide(L)' 'MAQGVRVQVVLPPAVAEQLRQQAADQSRTVSNLAAFMIEAALRSPAIDEPRPS' A
#
# COMPACT_ATOMS: atom_id res chain seq x y z
N MET A 1 14.78 11.44 13.88
CA MET A 1 13.98 11.49 13.21
C MET A 1 14.02 10.54 12.18
N ALA A 2 13.19 9.86 11.99
CA ALA A 2 13.24 8.87 11.11
C ALA A 2 13.09 9.35 9.80
N GLN A 3 13.86 8.92 8.91
CA GLN A 3 13.75 9.36 7.72
C GLN A 3 13.15 8.30 6.95
N GLY A 4 12.36 8.44 6.09
CA GLY A 4 11.79 7.43 5.27
C GLY A 4 12.74 6.92 4.27
N VAL A 5 12.60 5.70 3.90
CA VAL A 5 13.42 5.10 2.89
C VAL A 5 12.56 4.96 1.65
N ARG A 6 13.08 5.38 0.49
CA ARG A 6 12.30 5.33 -0.70
C ARG A 6 12.30 3.98 -1.31
N VAL A 7 11.16 3.44 -1.66
CA VAL A 7 11.05 2.14 -2.28
C VAL A 7 10.15 2.29 -3.49
N GLN A 8 10.54 1.71 -4.60
CA GLN A 8 9.72 1.80 -5.77
C GLN A 8 9.00 0.53 -6.01
N VAL A 9 7.74 0.60 -6.39
CA VAL A 9 6.93 -0.57 -6.63
C VAL A 9 6.19 -0.40 -7.92
N VAL A 10 6.11 -1.43 -8.70
CA VAL A 10 5.39 -1.38 -9.95
C VAL A 10 4.06 -2.06 -9.77
N LEU A 11 2.97 -1.42 -10.09
CA LEU A 11 1.65 -1.98 -9.92
C LEU A 11 0.93 -2.08 -11.24
N PRO A 12 0.05 -3.05 -11.39
CA PRO A 12 -0.77 -3.10 -12.57
C PRO A 12 -1.63 -1.85 -12.66
N PRO A 13 -2.01 -1.42 -13.83
CA PRO A 13 -2.76 -0.19 -13.96
C PRO A 13 -4.07 -0.17 -13.17
N ALA A 14 -4.75 -1.29 -13.15
CA ALA A 14 -6.02 -1.35 -12.43
C ALA A 14 -5.82 -1.15 -10.94
N VAL A 15 -4.74 -1.72 -10.40
CA VAL A 15 -4.48 -1.60 -8.99
C VAL A 15 -4.03 -0.17 -8.68
N ALA A 16 -3.24 0.40 -9.55
CA ALA A 16 -2.78 1.76 -9.34
C ALA A 16 -3.97 2.73 -9.31
N GLU A 17 -4.92 2.49 -10.20
CA GLU A 17 -6.06 3.34 -10.26
C GLU A 17 -6.91 3.22 -9.00
N GLN A 18 -7.10 2.02 -8.49
CA GLN A 18 -7.86 1.83 -7.29
C GLN A 18 -7.16 2.53 -6.13
N LEU A 19 -5.85 2.46 -6.08
CA LEU A 19 -5.11 3.08 -5.03
C LEU A 19 -5.30 4.59 -5.08
N ARG A 20 -5.27 5.16 -6.26
CA ARG A 20 -5.47 6.57 -6.39
C ARG A 20 -6.85 6.99 -5.95
N GLN A 21 -7.87 6.22 -6.28
CA GLN A 21 -9.21 6.55 -5.89
C GLN A 21 -9.38 6.48 -4.39
N GLN A 22 -8.80 5.49 -3.76
CA GLN A 22 -8.91 5.36 -2.33
C GLN A 22 -8.17 6.48 -1.63
N ALA A 23 -7.04 6.89 -2.15
CA ALA A 23 -6.29 7.95 -1.56
C ALA A 23 -7.10 9.25 -1.59
N ALA A 24 -7.77 9.50 -2.68
CA ALA A 24 -8.59 10.68 -2.81
C ALA A 24 -9.73 10.64 -1.81
N ASP A 25 -10.37 9.48 -1.69
CA ASP A 25 -11.44 9.33 -0.78
C ASP A 25 -11.02 9.58 0.63
N GLN A 26 -9.83 9.26 1.02
CA GLN A 26 -9.36 9.39 2.37
C GLN A 26 -8.56 10.67 2.54
N SER A 27 -8.53 11.51 1.56
CA SER A 27 -7.79 12.75 1.61
C SER A 27 -6.33 12.53 1.94
N ARG A 28 -5.73 11.54 1.32
CA ARG A 28 -4.35 11.24 1.52
C ARG A 28 -3.66 11.25 0.23
N THR A 29 -2.36 11.34 0.22
CA THR A 29 -1.60 11.19 -1.00
C THR A 29 -1.50 9.71 -1.27
N VAL A 30 -1.24 9.36 -2.49
CA VAL A 30 -1.11 7.96 -2.88
C VAL A 30 0.05 7.36 -2.12
N SER A 31 1.14 8.07 -1.96
CA SER A 31 2.27 7.57 -1.25
C SER A 31 1.95 7.27 0.20
N ASN A 32 1.23 8.16 0.84
CA ASN A 32 0.87 7.94 2.20
C ASN A 32 -0.04 6.76 2.36
N LEU A 33 -1.02 6.61 1.48
CA LEU A 33 -1.93 5.49 1.57
C LEU A 33 -1.19 4.19 1.33
N ALA A 34 -0.29 4.17 0.36
CA ALA A 34 0.44 2.96 0.06
C ALA A 34 1.33 2.58 1.25
N ALA A 35 1.97 3.54 1.85
CA ALA A 35 2.81 3.27 3.00
C ALA A 35 1.98 2.71 4.16
N PHE A 36 0.82 3.28 4.38
CA PHE A 36 -0.04 2.82 5.44
C PHE A 36 -0.47 1.37 5.19
N MET A 37 -0.83 1.05 3.97
CA MET A 37 -1.26 -0.29 3.64
C MET A 37 -0.13 -1.29 3.78
N ILE A 38 1.06 -0.92 3.40
CA ILE A 38 2.18 -1.82 3.51
C ILE A 38 2.51 -2.06 4.98
N GLU A 39 2.47 -1.02 5.79
CA GLU A 39 2.73 -1.19 7.19
C GLU A 39 1.70 -2.08 7.84
N ALA A 40 0.45 -1.90 7.47
CA ALA A 40 -0.62 -2.71 8.03
C ALA A 40 -0.44 -4.16 7.63
N ALA A 41 -0.05 -4.39 6.39
CA ALA A 41 0.14 -5.74 5.92
C ALA A 41 1.29 -6.42 6.64
N LEU A 42 2.36 -5.69 6.91
CA LEU A 42 3.48 -6.29 7.58
C LEU A 42 3.19 -6.56 9.04
N ARG A 43 2.29 -5.81 9.65
CA ARG A 43 1.98 -6.05 11.00
C ARG A 43 0.99 -7.15 11.16
N SER A 44 0.23 -7.54 10.16
CA SER A 44 -0.79 -8.55 10.27
C SER A 44 -0.29 -9.86 9.77
N PRO A 45 -0.19 -10.85 10.58
CA PRO A 45 0.32 -12.14 10.16
C PRO A 45 -0.57 -12.79 9.15
N ALA A 46 -1.79 -12.48 9.15
CA ALA A 46 -2.66 -13.14 8.25
C ALA A 46 -2.43 -12.81 6.83
N ILE A 47 -1.70 -11.82 6.58
CA ILE A 47 -1.50 -11.45 5.30
C ILE A 47 -0.73 -12.35 4.57
N ASP A 48 0.13 -13.07 5.15
CA ASP A 48 0.98 -13.89 4.48
C ASP A 48 0.38 -15.16 4.20
N GLU A 49 -0.74 -15.42 4.25
CA GLU A 49 -1.28 -16.57 4.05
C GLU A 49 -1.14 -17.02 2.70
N PRO A 50 -0.69 -17.99 2.43
CA PRO A 50 -0.42 -18.51 1.17
C PRO A 50 -1.64 -18.71 0.45
N ARG A 51 -1.72 -18.42 -0.70
CA ARG A 51 -2.77 -18.59 -1.39
C ARG A 51 -2.99 -19.88 -1.76
N PRO A 52 -3.91 -20.43 -1.67
CA PRO A 52 -4.13 -21.75 -1.90
C PRO A 52 -4.10 -21.92 -3.28
N SER A 53 -4.12 -21.47 -3.96
CA SER A 53 -4.04 -21.70 -5.22
C SER A 53 -4.44 -22.73 -5.79
#